data_c66807735f1dfa5a67853fe59fab2187
#
_entry.id   c66807735f1dfa5a67853fe59fab2187
#
_cell.length_a   1.000
_cell.length_b   1.000
_cell.length_c   1.000
_cell.angle_alpha   90.00
_cell.angle_beta   90.00
_cell.angle_gamma   90.00
#
_symmetry.space_group_name_H-M   'P 1'
#
loop_
_entity.id
_entity.type
_entity.pdbx_description
1 polymer ?
#
loop_
_entity_poly.entity_id
_entity_poly.type
_entity_poly.pdbx_seq_one_letter_code
_entity_poly.pdbx_strand_id
1 'polypeptide(L)'
;MKKSKWMLGAAAMLALSVALAGCGGGDKKDDGKAAGGVKGDLMVYTSIYPDIIDNMCKPNVGKAFPDMKVNWFQGGTEKVVTKITGEIKAKKIAADVLMVADPSYYLKLKEQNLLLPYKSKEDANVISDKAADGSWYAVRVCNMIIAYNGNKLKPEEAPKNWTDLADPKWKGKIAMPNPMLSGTAYVAVGALADKYGWEYFDKLKANGIRVEEGNSAIQNKLLTGEYAAAMILEENILKLANTKKEPLKVIYPTDGVINIPSPIAIFNTTKNPDGAKAMVDWWLSKEGQEAVVKGWMHSVRGDVKEPIGSVETKKLVEGRIKVDWQKLADNNAQIKEEFRKRVMDK
;
A
#
# COMPACT_ATOMS: atom_id res chain seq x y z
N MET A 1 64.90 6.63 -45.83
CA MET A 1 66.02 5.65 -45.83
C MET A 1 65.61 4.48 -44.92
N LYS A 2 65.76 3.28 -45.53
CA LYS A 2 65.87 1.91 -44.96
C LYS A 2 64.77 1.41 -44.03
N LYS A 3 63.81 0.52 -44.46
CA LYS A 3 64.02 -0.95 -44.72
C LYS A 3 64.37 -1.67 -43.39
N SER A 4 63.61 -2.69 -42.91
CA SER A 4 63.38 -4.01 -43.49
C SER A 4 62.55 -4.80 -42.47
N LYS A 5 61.46 -5.50 -42.80
CA LYS A 5 61.28 -6.91 -43.19
C LYS A 5 61.72 -7.93 -42.11
N TRP A 6 60.95 -8.84 -41.70
CA TRP A 6 60.57 -10.22 -42.11
C TRP A 6 60.31 -11.00 -40.82
N MET A 7 59.59 -12.02 -40.60
CA MET A 7 58.74 -12.98 -41.29
C MET A 7 58.36 -14.06 -40.28
N LEU A 8 57.15 -14.54 -40.40
CA LEU A 8 56.63 -15.92 -40.25
C LEU A 8 57.15 -16.89 -39.18
N GLY A 9 56.24 -17.62 -38.61
CA GLY A 9 56.41 -18.96 -38.06
C GLY A 9 55.16 -19.46 -37.35
N ALA A 10 54.31 -20.25 -38.07
CA ALA A 10 53.24 -21.03 -37.56
C ALA A 10 53.73 -22.31 -36.88
N ALA A 11 53.03 -22.81 -35.86
CA ALA A 11 52.74 -24.23 -35.73
C ALA A 11 51.77 -24.51 -34.57
N ALA A 12 50.77 -25.27 -34.88
CA ALA A 12 49.81 -25.87 -33.96
C ALA A 12 50.41 -27.02 -33.16
N MET A 13 49.89 -27.29 -31.96
CA MET A 13 49.65 -28.67 -31.50
C MET A 13 48.63 -28.75 -30.38
N LEU A 14 47.69 -29.66 -30.58
CA LEU A 14 46.70 -30.18 -29.62
C LEU A 14 47.37 -30.88 -28.45
N ALA A 15 46.77 -30.83 -27.27
CA ALA A 15 46.75 -31.95 -26.35
C ALA A 15 45.48 -31.90 -25.45
N LEU A 16 44.71 -32.95 -25.56
CA LEU A 16 43.65 -33.38 -24.63
C LEU A 16 44.25 -33.87 -23.31
N SER A 17 43.55 -33.62 -22.18
CA SER A 17 43.45 -34.57 -21.05
C SER A 17 42.44 -34.01 -20.02
N VAL A 18 41.26 -34.65 -19.93
CA VAL A 18 40.81 -35.65 -18.95
C VAL A 18 40.41 -35.07 -17.58
N ALA A 19 39.18 -35.35 -17.28
CA ALA A 19 38.39 -35.06 -16.09
C ALA A 19 38.95 -35.61 -14.78
N LEU A 20 38.67 -34.90 -13.69
CA LEU A 20 38.46 -35.53 -12.38
C LEU A 20 37.37 -34.76 -11.61
N ALA A 21 36.37 -35.52 -11.19
CA ALA A 21 35.26 -35.09 -10.35
C ALA A 21 35.73 -34.77 -8.94
N GLY A 22 35.25 -33.68 -8.38
CA GLY A 22 35.38 -33.34 -6.99
C GLY A 22 34.04 -32.76 -6.48
N CYS A 23 33.27 -33.57 -5.78
CA CYS A 23 32.13 -33.12 -4.98
C CYS A 23 32.63 -32.21 -3.85
N GLY A 24 32.14 -30.99 -3.80
CA GLY A 24 32.27 -30.09 -2.68
C GLY A 24 31.03 -29.22 -2.60
N GLY A 25 30.12 -29.54 -1.65
CA GLY A 25 28.96 -28.69 -1.35
C GLY A 25 29.43 -27.33 -0.87
N GLY A 26 29.06 -26.32 -1.58
CA GLY A 26 29.24 -24.92 -1.19
C GLY A 26 27.87 -24.26 -1.28
N ASP A 27 27.35 -23.84 -0.13
CA ASP A 27 26.18 -22.97 -0.03
C ASP A 27 26.34 -21.80 -0.99
N LYS A 28 25.54 -21.79 -2.04
CA LYS A 28 25.39 -20.60 -2.87
C LYS A 28 24.64 -19.57 -2.03
N LYS A 29 25.37 -18.64 -1.43
CA LYS A 29 24.81 -17.34 -1.09
C LYS A 29 24.19 -16.77 -2.36
N ASP A 30 22.89 -16.60 -2.31
CA ASP A 30 22.13 -15.88 -3.33
C ASP A 30 22.54 -14.39 -3.20
N ASP A 31 23.63 -14.03 -3.85
CA ASP A 31 24.04 -12.64 -4.01
C ASP A 31 22.96 -11.99 -4.86
N GLY A 32 22.10 -11.19 -4.21
CA GLY A 32 21.02 -10.43 -4.82
C GLY A 32 21.53 -9.65 -6.04
N LYS A 33 21.47 -10.31 -7.21
CA LYS A 33 21.65 -9.60 -8.48
C LYS A 33 20.59 -8.51 -8.54
N ALA A 34 21.04 -7.25 -8.44
CA ALA A 34 20.23 -6.13 -8.88
C ALA A 34 19.50 -6.52 -10.17
N ALA A 35 18.23 -6.15 -10.29
CA ALA A 35 17.41 -6.41 -11.49
C ALA A 35 17.97 -5.60 -12.67
N GLY A 36 19.23 -5.82 -13.02
CA GLY A 36 19.96 -5.12 -14.05
C GLY A 36 19.38 -5.43 -15.42
N GLY A 37 18.90 -4.40 -16.12
CA GLY A 37 18.49 -4.49 -17.51
C GLY A 37 17.25 -3.70 -17.89
N VAL A 38 16.38 -3.30 -16.96
CA VAL A 38 15.23 -2.44 -17.29
C VAL A 38 15.63 -0.97 -17.27
N LYS A 39 15.18 -0.22 -18.27
CA LYS A 39 15.53 1.19 -18.47
C LYS A 39 14.35 2.00 -19.00
N GLY A 40 14.52 3.29 -19.11
CA GLY A 40 13.52 4.21 -19.66
C GLY A 40 12.64 4.83 -18.57
N ASP A 41 11.63 5.57 -19.00
CA ASP A 41 10.72 6.29 -18.10
C ASP A 41 9.60 5.37 -17.63
N LEU A 42 9.21 5.54 -16.36
CA LEU A 42 8.04 4.88 -15.77
C LEU A 42 7.26 5.89 -14.96
N MET A 43 5.94 6.00 -15.17
CA MET A 43 5.05 6.89 -14.43
C MET A 43 4.22 6.08 -13.43
N VAL A 44 4.42 6.34 -12.15
CA VAL A 44 3.70 5.71 -11.03
C VAL A 44 2.70 6.69 -10.43
N TYR A 45 1.42 6.31 -10.42
CA TYR A 45 0.38 7.04 -9.69
C TYR A 45 0.12 6.35 -8.36
N THR A 46 0.18 7.10 -7.25
CA THR A 46 0.10 6.49 -5.93
C THR A 46 -0.59 7.35 -4.88
N SER A 47 -1.19 6.68 -3.90
CA SER A 47 -1.71 7.30 -2.66
C SER A 47 -0.79 7.09 -1.45
N ILE A 48 0.42 6.58 -1.64
CA ILE A 48 1.44 6.53 -0.57
C ILE A 48 1.79 7.96 -0.17
N TYR A 49 2.01 8.20 1.12
CA TYR A 49 2.32 9.53 1.64
C TYR A 49 3.63 10.09 1.08
N PRO A 50 3.72 11.42 0.84
CA PRO A 50 4.91 12.05 0.24
C PRO A 50 6.21 11.72 0.96
N ASP A 51 6.20 11.76 2.29
CA ASP A 51 7.38 11.47 3.11
C ASP A 51 7.82 9.99 3.03
N ILE A 52 6.88 9.06 2.84
CA ILE A 52 7.20 7.65 2.59
C ILE A 52 7.78 7.48 1.18
N ILE A 53 7.23 8.19 0.18
CA ILE A 53 7.79 8.18 -1.17
C ILE A 53 9.23 8.70 -1.14
N ASP A 54 9.48 9.83 -0.50
CA ASP A 54 10.81 10.46 -0.50
C ASP A 54 11.85 9.68 0.32
N ASN A 55 11.46 9.12 1.47
CA ASN A 55 12.38 8.47 2.40
C ASN A 55 12.49 6.95 2.22
N MET A 56 11.52 6.31 1.55
CA MET A 56 11.50 4.86 1.36
C MET A 56 11.40 4.48 -0.12
N CYS A 57 10.36 4.94 -0.85
CA CYS A 57 10.14 4.46 -2.22
C CYS A 57 11.26 4.87 -3.16
N LYS A 58 11.55 6.16 -3.29
CA LYS A 58 12.55 6.68 -4.23
C LYS A 58 13.95 6.11 -3.99
N PRO A 59 14.47 6.06 -2.74
CA PRO A 59 15.82 5.51 -2.51
C PRO A 59 15.93 4.03 -2.84
N ASN A 60 14.95 3.22 -2.45
CA ASN A 60 15.00 1.77 -2.68
C ASN A 60 14.74 1.42 -4.15
N VAL A 61 13.76 2.07 -4.79
CA VAL A 61 13.46 1.89 -6.21
C VAL A 61 14.64 2.37 -7.08
N GLY A 62 15.24 3.52 -6.76
CA GLY A 62 16.42 4.02 -7.47
C GLY A 62 17.62 3.10 -7.35
N LYS A 63 17.82 2.45 -6.19
CA LYS A 63 18.84 1.43 -6.01
C LYS A 63 18.55 0.16 -6.83
N ALA A 64 17.30 -0.29 -6.84
CA ALA A 64 16.88 -1.49 -7.57
C ALA A 64 16.94 -1.30 -9.10
N PHE A 65 16.66 -0.10 -9.58
CA PHE A 65 16.53 0.23 -11.01
C PHE A 65 17.31 1.50 -11.38
N PRO A 66 18.64 1.47 -11.34
CA PRO A 66 19.47 2.68 -11.55
C PRO A 66 19.31 3.30 -12.95
N ASP A 67 18.95 2.50 -13.96
CA ASP A 67 18.79 2.93 -15.36
C ASP A 67 17.33 3.30 -15.71
N MET A 68 16.41 3.24 -14.75
CA MET A 68 15.00 3.57 -14.93
C MET A 68 14.68 4.89 -14.26
N LYS A 69 14.13 5.85 -15.03
CA LYS A 69 13.63 7.11 -14.50
C LYS A 69 12.19 6.95 -14.02
N VAL A 70 11.99 6.79 -12.71
CA VAL A 70 10.66 6.64 -12.13
C VAL A 70 10.10 8.01 -11.73
N ASN A 71 9.00 8.38 -12.36
CA ASN A 71 8.24 9.59 -12.07
C ASN A 71 7.03 9.25 -11.18
N TRP A 72 6.76 10.08 -10.19
CA TRP A 72 5.71 9.84 -9.21
C TRP A 72 4.65 10.94 -9.26
N PHE A 73 3.39 10.56 -9.48
CA PHE A 73 2.24 11.41 -9.20
C PHE A 73 1.59 10.95 -7.91
N GLN A 74 1.63 11.82 -6.89
CA GLN A 74 1.10 11.52 -5.57
C GLN A 74 -0.18 12.32 -5.29
N GLY A 75 -1.16 11.66 -4.67
CA GLY A 75 -2.38 12.29 -4.18
C GLY A 75 -3.15 11.32 -3.28
N GLY A 76 -4.11 11.82 -2.52
CA GLY A 76 -5.09 10.93 -1.87
C GLY A 76 -5.76 10.03 -2.91
N THR A 77 -6.20 8.83 -2.52
CA THR A 77 -6.77 7.83 -3.45
C THR A 77 -7.80 8.45 -4.39
N GLU A 78 -8.73 9.22 -3.88
CA GLU A 78 -9.81 9.81 -4.70
C GLU A 78 -9.31 10.85 -5.69
N LYS A 79 -8.26 11.60 -5.34
CA LYS A 79 -7.60 12.54 -6.28
C LYS A 79 -6.95 11.78 -7.44
N VAL A 80 -6.28 10.66 -7.14
CA VAL A 80 -5.68 9.80 -8.16
C VAL A 80 -6.76 9.18 -9.04
N VAL A 81 -7.81 8.63 -8.44
CA VAL A 81 -8.97 8.02 -9.14
C VAL A 81 -9.64 9.05 -10.07
N THR A 82 -9.87 10.27 -9.59
CA THR A 82 -10.46 11.35 -10.41
C THR A 82 -9.59 11.68 -11.62
N LYS A 83 -8.27 11.76 -11.41
CA LYS A 83 -7.32 12.02 -12.50
C LYS A 83 -7.37 10.90 -13.55
N ILE A 84 -7.27 9.63 -13.11
CA ILE A 84 -7.34 8.47 -14.01
C ILE A 84 -8.67 8.44 -14.76
N THR A 85 -9.79 8.70 -14.07
CA THR A 85 -11.11 8.74 -14.71
C THR A 85 -11.17 9.79 -15.84
N GLY A 86 -10.56 10.96 -15.64
CA GLY A 86 -10.43 11.98 -16.68
C GLY A 86 -9.56 11.50 -17.86
N GLU A 87 -8.45 10.83 -17.56
CA GLU A 87 -7.54 10.28 -18.57
C GLU A 87 -8.18 9.13 -19.38
N ILE A 88 -8.98 8.27 -18.73
CA ILE A 88 -9.76 7.21 -19.39
C ILE A 88 -10.75 7.84 -20.37
N LYS A 89 -11.52 8.86 -19.93
CA LYS A 89 -12.46 9.59 -20.81
C LYS A 89 -11.76 10.23 -22.00
N ALA A 90 -10.55 10.76 -21.78
CA ALA A 90 -9.72 11.33 -22.83
C ALA A 90 -8.97 10.28 -23.68
N LYS A 91 -9.12 8.98 -23.37
CA LYS A 91 -8.40 7.86 -24.01
C LYS A 91 -6.87 8.04 -23.97
N LYS A 92 -6.35 8.65 -22.91
CA LYS A 92 -4.92 8.97 -22.75
C LYS A 92 -4.50 8.80 -21.29
N ILE A 93 -4.35 7.55 -20.87
CA ILE A 93 -3.82 7.22 -19.54
C ILE A 93 -2.32 7.50 -19.56
N ALA A 94 -1.87 8.35 -18.63
CA ALA A 94 -0.44 8.71 -18.51
C ALA A 94 0.30 7.82 -17.52
N ALA A 95 -0.42 7.13 -16.63
CA ALA A 95 0.18 6.21 -15.67
C ALA A 95 0.58 4.89 -16.34
N ASP A 96 1.77 4.39 -16.01
CA ASP A 96 2.18 3.02 -16.30
C ASP A 96 1.75 2.07 -15.18
N VAL A 97 1.92 2.52 -13.93
CA VAL A 97 1.65 1.75 -12.71
C VAL A 97 0.74 2.54 -11.78
N LEU A 98 -0.23 1.84 -11.19
CA LEU A 98 -1.16 2.39 -10.20
C LEU A 98 -0.94 1.71 -8.84
N MET A 99 -0.88 2.52 -7.76
CA MET A 99 -0.74 2.04 -6.38
C MET A 99 -1.63 2.87 -5.44
N VAL A 100 -2.92 2.55 -5.34
CA VAL A 100 -3.88 3.24 -4.45
C VAL A 100 -4.57 2.26 -3.49
N ALA A 101 -4.96 2.74 -2.33
CA ALA A 101 -5.49 1.91 -1.25
C ALA A 101 -7.02 1.77 -1.33
N ASP A 102 -7.50 1.20 -2.43
CA ASP A 102 -8.89 0.80 -2.65
C ASP A 102 -8.97 -0.36 -3.65
N PRO A 103 -9.01 -1.63 -3.21
CA PRO A 103 -9.14 -2.79 -4.09
C PRO A 103 -10.37 -2.74 -5.01
N SER A 104 -11.48 -2.15 -4.56
CA SER A 104 -12.71 -2.08 -5.35
C SER A 104 -12.55 -1.31 -6.65
N TYR A 105 -11.66 -0.32 -6.68
CA TYR A 105 -11.35 0.43 -7.91
C TYR A 105 -10.61 -0.42 -8.95
N TYR A 106 -9.76 -1.35 -8.52
CA TYR A 106 -9.04 -2.25 -9.44
C TYR A 106 -9.98 -3.26 -10.09
N LEU A 107 -11.05 -3.69 -9.41
CA LEU A 107 -12.11 -4.50 -10.01
C LEU A 107 -12.77 -3.76 -11.17
N LYS A 108 -13.11 -2.48 -11.00
CA LYS A 108 -13.67 -1.63 -12.08
C LYS A 108 -12.71 -1.43 -13.25
N LEU A 109 -11.42 -1.23 -12.98
CA LEU A 109 -10.42 -1.10 -14.04
C LEU A 109 -10.25 -2.41 -14.83
N LYS A 110 -10.31 -3.54 -14.13
CA LYS A 110 -10.26 -4.88 -14.73
C LYS A 110 -11.48 -5.13 -15.61
N GLU A 111 -12.69 -4.85 -15.14
CA GLU A 111 -13.93 -4.96 -15.93
C GLU A 111 -13.88 -4.13 -17.22
N GLN A 112 -13.21 -2.99 -17.20
CA GLN A 112 -12.99 -2.13 -18.36
C GLN A 112 -11.81 -2.58 -19.24
N ASN A 113 -11.15 -3.71 -18.93
CA ASN A 113 -9.98 -4.22 -19.64
C ASN A 113 -8.83 -3.20 -19.72
N LEU A 114 -8.61 -2.41 -18.66
CA LEU A 114 -7.56 -1.37 -18.63
C LEU A 114 -6.26 -1.85 -17.98
N LEU A 115 -6.27 -3.00 -17.32
CA LEU A 115 -5.11 -3.56 -16.64
C LEU A 115 -4.41 -4.61 -17.50
N LEU A 116 -3.08 -4.65 -17.44
CA LEU A 116 -2.24 -5.66 -18.05
C LEU A 116 -2.10 -6.86 -17.10
N PRO A 117 -2.64 -8.04 -17.42
CA PRO A 117 -2.40 -9.22 -16.62
C PRO A 117 -0.92 -9.60 -16.65
N TYR A 118 -0.33 -9.77 -15.48
CA TYR A 118 1.06 -10.17 -15.33
C TYR A 118 1.24 -11.06 -14.09
N LYS A 119 1.58 -12.33 -14.31
CA LYS A 119 1.90 -13.23 -13.22
C LYS A 119 3.32 -12.99 -12.75
N SER A 120 3.46 -12.32 -11.60
CA SER A 120 4.75 -12.04 -10.98
C SER A 120 5.48 -13.34 -10.62
N LYS A 121 6.80 -13.35 -10.70
CA LYS A 121 7.65 -14.43 -10.18
C LYS A 121 7.49 -14.63 -8.65
N GLU A 122 7.01 -13.59 -7.95
CA GLU A 122 6.74 -13.59 -6.50
C GLU A 122 5.32 -14.04 -6.15
N ASP A 123 4.48 -14.39 -7.13
CA ASP A 123 3.05 -14.71 -6.95
C ASP A 123 2.79 -15.72 -5.81
N ALA A 124 3.61 -16.77 -5.71
CA ALA A 124 3.46 -17.81 -4.69
C ALA A 124 3.77 -17.31 -3.26
N ASN A 125 4.54 -16.23 -3.12
CA ASN A 125 4.95 -15.66 -1.83
C ASN A 125 3.94 -14.65 -1.28
N VAL A 126 2.98 -14.21 -2.10
CA VAL A 126 1.95 -13.24 -1.71
C VAL A 126 0.80 -13.95 -1.00
N ILE A 127 0.66 -13.68 0.29
CA ILE A 127 -0.39 -14.23 1.17
C ILE A 127 -1.61 -13.32 1.33
N SER A 128 -1.56 -12.11 0.77
CA SER A 128 -2.66 -11.14 0.76
C SER A 128 -3.50 -11.25 -0.52
N ASP A 129 -4.55 -10.42 -0.61
CA ASP A 129 -5.47 -10.44 -1.74
C ASP A 129 -4.77 -10.07 -3.05
N LYS A 130 -5.13 -10.76 -4.12
CA LYS A 130 -4.63 -10.58 -5.48
C LYS A 130 -5.63 -11.05 -6.51
N ALA A 131 -5.54 -10.56 -7.73
CA ALA A 131 -6.32 -11.10 -8.84
C ALA A 131 -5.75 -12.45 -9.30
N ALA A 132 -6.61 -13.43 -9.57
CA ALA A 132 -6.19 -14.76 -10.00
C ALA A 132 -5.43 -14.75 -11.34
N ASP A 133 -5.71 -13.77 -12.20
CA ASP A 133 -5.05 -13.56 -13.50
C ASP A 133 -3.79 -12.68 -13.41
N GLY A 134 -3.42 -12.22 -12.21
CA GLY A 134 -2.27 -11.34 -12.02
C GLY A 134 -2.49 -9.90 -12.48
N SER A 135 -3.73 -9.47 -12.75
CA SER A 135 -4.02 -8.09 -13.15
C SER A 135 -3.76 -7.06 -12.04
N TRP A 136 -3.73 -7.48 -10.78
CA TRP A 136 -3.30 -6.69 -9.65
C TRP A 136 -2.85 -7.57 -8.47
N TYR A 137 -1.99 -7.03 -7.61
CA TYR A 137 -1.52 -7.65 -6.37
C TYR A 137 -1.58 -6.64 -5.25
N ALA A 138 -2.01 -7.03 -4.04
CA ALA A 138 -1.68 -6.24 -2.86
C ALA A 138 -0.15 -6.15 -2.72
N VAL A 139 0.36 -4.95 -2.45
CA VAL A 139 1.81 -4.73 -2.17
C VAL A 139 2.07 -4.23 -0.77
N ARG A 140 1.03 -3.83 -0.07
CA ARG A 140 1.03 -3.48 1.34
C ARG A 140 -0.36 -3.67 1.89
N VAL A 141 -0.46 -3.81 3.20
CA VAL A 141 -1.74 -3.81 3.89
C VAL A 141 -1.82 -2.60 4.80
N CYS A 142 -2.88 -1.82 4.64
CA CYS A 142 -3.23 -0.71 5.51
C CYS A 142 -4.28 -1.19 6.51
N ASN A 143 -4.10 -0.89 7.79
CA ASN A 143 -5.09 -1.20 8.80
C ASN A 143 -5.78 0.07 9.27
N MET A 144 -7.10 0.16 9.09
CA MET A 144 -7.89 1.16 9.77
C MET A 144 -8.12 0.67 11.20
N ILE A 145 -7.74 1.52 12.16
CA ILE A 145 -7.76 1.22 13.60
C ILE A 145 -8.37 2.40 14.36
N ILE A 146 -8.48 2.26 15.66
CA ILE A 146 -8.75 3.39 16.55
C ILE A 146 -7.42 3.83 17.16
N ALA A 147 -7.20 5.13 17.25
CA ALA A 147 -6.06 5.68 17.99
C ALA A 147 -6.54 6.71 19.00
N TYR A 148 -5.74 6.89 20.05
CA TYR A 148 -5.98 7.91 21.07
C TYR A 148 -4.69 8.60 21.53
N ASN A 149 -4.85 9.76 22.15
CA ASN A 149 -3.74 10.47 22.77
C ASN A 149 -3.60 10.03 24.24
N GLY A 150 -2.50 9.35 24.59
CA GLY A 150 -2.23 8.84 25.93
C GLY A 150 -2.02 9.92 27.02
N ASN A 151 -1.84 11.19 26.63
CA ASN A 151 -1.85 12.32 27.57
C ASN A 151 -3.27 12.84 27.87
N LYS A 152 -4.28 12.36 27.12
CA LYS A 152 -5.69 12.78 27.27
C LYS A 152 -6.56 11.68 27.84
N LEU A 153 -6.21 10.42 27.59
CA LEU A 153 -6.97 9.25 28.03
C LEU A 153 -6.04 8.22 28.64
N LYS A 154 -6.49 7.60 29.70
CA LYS A 154 -5.89 6.38 30.19
C LYS A 154 -6.32 5.18 29.34
N PRO A 155 -5.52 4.09 29.30
CA PRO A 155 -5.85 2.90 28.48
C PRO A 155 -7.24 2.31 28.78
N GLU A 156 -7.66 2.31 30.05
CA GLU A 156 -8.98 1.79 30.49
C GLU A 156 -10.16 2.67 30.07
N GLU A 157 -9.91 3.95 29.80
CA GLU A 157 -10.94 4.91 29.37
C GLU A 157 -11.12 4.93 27.85
N ALA A 158 -10.11 4.46 27.11
CA ALA A 158 -10.07 4.49 25.66
C ALA A 158 -11.13 3.55 25.04
N PRO A 159 -11.68 3.88 23.84
CA PRO A 159 -12.60 2.99 23.13
C PRO A 159 -11.92 1.67 22.79
N LYS A 160 -12.66 0.53 22.87
CA LYS A 160 -12.12 -0.81 22.60
C LYS A 160 -12.57 -1.41 21.29
N ASN A 161 -13.68 -0.90 20.75
CA ASN A 161 -14.29 -1.36 19.51
C ASN A 161 -14.94 -0.19 18.76
N TRP A 162 -15.39 -0.45 17.52
CA TRP A 162 -15.96 0.60 16.67
C TRP A 162 -17.23 1.21 17.27
N THR A 163 -18.06 0.37 17.90
CA THR A 163 -19.34 0.82 18.47
C THR A 163 -19.15 1.75 19.66
N ASP A 164 -18.01 1.66 20.36
CA ASP A 164 -17.70 2.57 21.48
C ASP A 164 -17.57 4.03 21.03
N LEU A 165 -17.17 4.27 19.77
CA LEU A 165 -17.08 5.64 19.23
C LEU A 165 -18.46 6.34 19.17
N ALA A 166 -19.54 5.57 19.17
CA ALA A 166 -20.89 6.10 19.21
C ALA A 166 -21.42 6.38 20.65
N ASP A 167 -20.62 6.07 21.70
CA ASP A 167 -20.98 6.37 23.09
C ASP A 167 -21.03 7.89 23.32
N PRO A 168 -22.08 8.45 23.92
CA PRO A 168 -22.22 9.88 24.23
C PRO A 168 -21.06 10.52 24.99
N LYS A 169 -20.26 9.73 25.75
CA LYS A 169 -19.08 10.23 26.44
C LYS A 169 -18.02 10.84 25.50
N TRP A 170 -18.04 10.44 24.20
CA TRP A 170 -17.14 10.94 23.16
C TRP A 170 -17.66 12.15 22.40
N LYS A 171 -18.80 12.73 22.81
CA LYS A 171 -19.43 13.83 22.08
C LYS A 171 -18.46 14.96 21.78
N GLY A 172 -18.25 15.22 20.47
CA GLY A 172 -17.36 16.26 19.95
C GLY A 172 -15.86 15.99 20.12
N LYS A 173 -15.44 14.79 20.57
CA LYS A 173 -14.06 14.46 20.89
C LYS A 173 -13.43 13.46 19.92
N ILE A 174 -14.16 13.03 18.89
CA ILE A 174 -13.73 11.99 17.95
C ILE A 174 -13.72 12.49 16.52
N ALA A 175 -12.88 11.86 15.69
CA ALA A 175 -12.77 12.17 14.28
C ALA A 175 -12.62 10.91 13.42
N MET A 176 -12.90 11.08 12.12
CA MET A 176 -12.65 10.10 11.07
C MET A 176 -12.20 10.79 9.79
N PRO A 177 -11.46 10.11 8.89
CA PRO A 177 -11.10 10.69 7.61
C PRO A 177 -12.29 10.74 6.66
N ASN A 178 -12.28 11.71 5.73
CA ASN A 178 -13.33 11.92 4.75
C ASN A 178 -13.32 10.84 3.66
N PRO A 179 -14.38 10.03 3.49
CA PRO A 179 -14.44 9.01 2.44
C PRO A 179 -14.56 9.58 1.02
N MET A 180 -14.84 10.89 0.87
CA MET A 180 -14.81 11.57 -0.43
C MET A 180 -13.38 11.87 -0.91
N LEU A 181 -12.37 11.78 -0.01
CA LEU A 181 -10.99 12.15 -0.29
C LEU A 181 -10.01 10.99 -0.06
N SER A 182 -10.35 10.07 0.85
CA SER A 182 -9.54 8.95 1.29
C SER A 182 -10.16 7.61 0.92
N GLY A 183 -9.49 6.80 0.10
CA GLY A 183 -9.94 5.46 -0.26
C GLY A 183 -10.04 4.53 0.96
N THR A 184 -9.09 4.61 1.89
CA THR A 184 -9.16 3.80 3.12
C THR A 184 -10.33 4.19 4.02
N ALA A 185 -10.70 5.49 4.04
CA ALA A 185 -11.91 5.93 4.72
C ALA A 185 -13.17 5.45 4.02
N TYR A 186 -13.19 5.46 2.68
CA TYR A 186 -14.27 4.91 1.89
C TYR A 186 -14.50 3.42 2.18
N VAL A 187 -13.43 2.63 2.15
CA VAL A 187 -13.51 1.21 2.51
C VAL A 187 -14.00 1.02 3.94
N ALA A 188 -13.52 1.83 4.89
CA ALA A 188 -13.96 1.75 6.28
C ALA A 188 -15.45 2.07 6.44
N VAL A 189 -15.95 3.10 5.76
CA VAL A 189 -17.37 3.44 5.76
C VAL A 189 -18.20 2.29 5.21
N GLY A 190 -17.84 1.73 4.07
CA GLY A 190 -18.57 0.62 3.48
C GLY A 190 -18.57 -0.62 4.36
N ALA A 191 -17.42 -0.99 4.94
CA ALA A 191 -17.28 -2.14 5.83
C ALA A 191 -18.10 -1.99 7.13
N LEU A 192 -18.10 -0.80 7.73
CA LEU A 192 -18.85 -0.52 8.96
C LEU A 192 -20.35 -0.39 8.69
N ALA A 193 -20.75 0.19 7.55
CA ALA A 193 -22.15 0.23 7.14
C ALA A 193 -22.70 -1.18 6.88
N ASP A 194 -21.89 -2.06 6.30
CA ASP A 194 -22.27 -3.45 6.07
C ASP A 194 -22.42 -4.24 7.38
N LYS A 195 -21.53 -3.98 8.35
CA LYS A 195 -21.52 -4.67 9.63
C LYS A 195 -22.56 -4.15 10.63
N TYR A 196 -22.76 -2.83 10.70
CA TYR A 196 -23.57 -2.19 11.76
C TYR A 196 -24.78 -1.43 11.24
N GLY A 197 -24.99 -1.38 9.92
CA GLY A 197 -26.02 -0.53 9.32
C GLY A 197 -25.63 0.96 9.30
N TRP A 198 -26.43 1.73 8.59
CA TRP A 198 -26.24 3.19 8.49
C TRP A 198 -26.57 3.92 9.79
N GLU A 199 -27.38 3.33 10.68
CA GLU A 199 -27.70 3.83 12.01
C GLU A 199 -26.46 4.04 12.88
N TYR A 200 -25.39 3.30 12.63
CA TYR A 200 -24.09 3.52 13.27
C TYR A 200 -23.56 4.93 12.94
N PHE A 201 -23.62 5.33 11.69
CA PHE A 201 -23.16 6.64 11.25
C PHE A 201 -24.09 7.76 11.72
N ASP A 202 -25.40 7.52 11.82
CA ASP A 202 -26.33 8.47 12.43
C ASP A 202 -25.98 8.73 13.91
N LYS A 203 -25.62 7.70 14.67
CA LYS A 203 -25.13 7.82 16.05
C LYS A 203 -23.80 8.58 16.12
N LEU A 204 -22.87 8.33 15.21
CA LEU A 204 -21.62 9.08 15.13
C LEU A 204 -21.87 10.58 14.84
N LYS A 205 -22.82 10.89 13.94
CA LYS A 205 -23.24 12.28 13.65
C LYS A 205 -23.85 12.94 14.88
N ALA A 206 -24.79 12.26 15.54
CA ALA A 206 -25.41 12.76 16.78
C ALA A 206 -24.36 13.00 17.87
N ASN A 207 -23.29 12.20 17.87
CA ASN A 207 -22.13 12.32 18.76
C ASN A 207 -21.14 13.39 18.33
N GLY A 208 -21.42 14.10 17.22
CA GLY A 208 -20.60 15.21 16.74
C GLY A 208 -19.24 14.79 16.20
N ILE A 209 -19.17 13.60 15.54
CA ILE A 209 -17.93 13.18 14.90
C ILE A 209 -17.43 14.23 13.91
N ARG A 210 -16.12 14.49 13.92
CA ARG A 210 -15.48 15.38 12.95
C ARG A 210 -14.96 14.59 11.77
N VAL A 211 -15.31 15.04 10.57
CA VAL A 211 -14.82 14.45 9.31
C VAL A 211 -13.70 15.34 8.81
N GLU A 212 -12.49 14.81 8.82
CA GLU A 212 -11.27 15.52 8.45
C GLU A 212 -10.84 15.18 7.02
N GLU A 213 -10.03 16.04 6.41
CA GLU A 213 -9.54 15.88 5.03
C GLU A 213 -8.87 14.51 4.78
N GLY A 214 -8.17 13.97 5.79
CA GLY A 214 -7.53 12.66 5.71
C GLY A 214 -6.80 12.29 6.99
N ASN A 215 -6.12 11.14 6.96
CA ASN A 215 -5.43 10.59 8.13
C ASN A 215 -4.34 11.53 8.68
N SER A 216 -3.63 12.26 7.83
CA SER A 216 -2.59 13.22 8.27
C SER A 216 -3.16 14.38 9.07
N ALA A 217 -4.35 14.89 8.70
CA ALA A 217 -5.02 15.94 9.46
C ALA A 217 -5.44 15.43 10.85
N ILE A 218 -6.03 14.23 10.90
CA ILE A 218 -6.42 13.57 12.15
C ILE A 218 -5.21 13.31 13.05
N GLN A 219 -4.11 12.81 12.50
CA GLN A 219 -2.87 12.56 13.22
C GLN A 219 -2.39 13.81 13.96
N ASN A 220 -2.37 14.97 13.27
CA ASN A 220 -1.92 16.24 13.85
C ASN A 220 -2.86 16.71 14.98
N LYS A 221 -4.16 16.56 14.80
CA LYS A 221 -5.17 16.96 15.80
C LYS A 221 -5.23 16.02 16.99
N LEU A 222 -4.93 14.72 16.83
CA LEU A 222 -4.68 13.81 17.95
C LEU A 222 -3.44 14.22 18.75
N LEU A 223 -2.35 14.61 18.08
CA LEU A 223 -1.12 15.09 18.73
C LEU A 223 -1.37 16.32 19.60
N THR A 224 -2.07 17.30 19.07
CA THR A 224 -2.42 18.54 19.82
C THR A 224 -3.47 18.28 20.90
N GLY A 225 -4.15 17.12 20.88
CA GLY A 225 -5.22 16.79 21.80
C GLY A 225 -6.55 17.48 21.49
N GLU A 226 -6.73 17.98 20.26
CA GLU A 226 -8.03 18.47 19.79
C GLU A 226 -9.05 17.32 19.76
N TYR A 227 -8.62 16.12 19.37
CA TYR A 227 -9.39 14.89 19.50
C TYR A 227 -8.81 13.98 20.58
N ALA A 228 -9.70 13.32 21.33
CA ALA A 228 -9.29 12.34 22.31
C ALA A 228 -9.00 10.99 21.65
N ALA A 229 -9.84 10.58 20.69
CA ALA A 229 -9.67 9.37 19.91
C ALA A 229 -10.14 9.58 18.45
N ALA A 230 -9.70 8.73 17.55
CA ALA A 230 -10.09 8.81 16.15
C ALA A 230 -9.98 7.46 15.42
N MET A 231 -10.80 7.30 14.36
CA MET A 231 -10.56 6.33 13.31
C MET A 231 -9.42 6.83 12.43
N ILE A 232 -8.37 6.03 12.25
CA ILE A 232 -7.17 6.43 11.52
C ILE A 232 -6.38 5.21 11.02
N LEU A 233 -5.46 5.41 10.08
CA LEU A 233 -4.52 4.37 9.66
C LEU A 233 -3.42 4.13 10.69
N GLU A 234 -3.12 2.87 10.92
CA GLU A 234 -2.13 2.38 11.87
C GLU A 234 -0.73 2.97 11.64
N GLU A 235 -0.26 2.97 10.39
CA GLU A 235 1.06 3.47 10.02
C GLU A 235 1.32 4.92 10.45
N ASN A 236 0.30 5.76 10.45
CA ASN A 236 0.41 7.14 10.92
C ASN A 236 0.77 7.21 12.40
N ILE A 237 0.22 6.32 13.19
CA ILE A 237 0.41 6.28 14.65
C ILE A 237 1.71 5.58 15.02
N LEU A 238 1.98 4.40 14.44
CA LEU A 238 3.20 3.64 14.69
C LEU A 238 4.44 4.47 14.38
N LYS A 239 4.45 5.17 13.25
CA LYS A 239 5.55 6.04 12.86
C LYS A 239 5.87 7.06 13.95
N LEU A 240 4.89 7.84 14.40
CA LEU A 240 5.10 8.90 15.37
C LEU A 240 5.44 8.37 16.75
N ALA A 241 4.73 7.33 17.21
CA ALA A 241 4.97 6.71 18.50
C ALA A 241 6.40 6.14 18.62
N ASN A 242 6.93 5.56 17.50
CA ASN A 242 8.25 4.92 17.53
C ASN A 242 9.39 5.86 17.17
N THR A 243 9.23 6.78 16.22
CA THR A 243 10.31 7.66 15.78
C THR A 243 10.44 8.93 16.62
N LYS A 244 9.32 9.51 17.07
CA LYS A 244 9.27 10.78 17.82
C LYS A 244 8.87 10.61 19.27
N LYS A 245 8.55 9.37 19.69
CA LYS A 245 8.07 9.06 21.04
C LYS A 245 6.81 9.84 21.44
N GLU A 246 5.98 10.16 20.44
CA GLU A 246 4.73 10.86 20.67
C GLU A 246 3.74 10.00 21.49
N PRO A 247 2.86 10.61 22.30
CA PRO A 247 1.96 9.91 23.21
C PRO A 247 0.75 9.28 22.49
N LEU A 248 0.89 8.93 21.22
CA LEU A 248 -0.16 8.29 20.44
C LEU A 248 -0.17 6.78 20.65
N LYS A 249 -1.35 6.21 20.83
CA LYS A 249 -1.57 4.79 21.09
C LYS A 249 -2.50 4.19 20.05
N VAL A 250 -2.16 2.99 19.60
CA VAL A 250 -2.98 2.18 18.69
C VAL A 250 -3.92 1.31 19.52
N ILE A 251 -5.16 1.20 19.06
CA ILE A 251 -6.14 0.22 19.53
C ILE A 251 -6.58 -0.58 18.32
N TYR A 252 -6.37 -1.88 18.37
CA TYR A 252 -6.96 -2.82 17.43
C TYR A 252 -8.36 -3.17 17.93
N PRO A 253 -9.43 -2.72 17.23
CA PRO A 253 -10.79 -2.93 17.70
C PRO A 253 -11.11 -4.41 17.92
N THR A 254 -11.70 -4.76 19.07
CA THR A 254 -12.00 -6.14 19.43
C THR A 254 -13.08 -6.77 18.54
N ASP A 255 -13.87 -5.93 17.88
CA ASP A 255 -14.90 -6.29 16.89
C ASP A 255 -14.32 -6.36 15.46
N GLY A 256 -13.01 -6.25 15.32
CA GLY A 256 -12.22 -6.47 14.10
C GLY A 256 -11.64 -5.20 13.48
N VAL A 257 -10.40 -5.28 13.04
CA VAL A 257 -9.77 -4.22 12.24
C VAL A 257 -10.35 -4.20 10.84
N ILE A 258 -10.29 -3.06 10.16
CA ILE A 258 -10.57 -2.99 8.73
C ILE A 258 -9.24 -3.06 8.01
N ASN A 259 -8.93 -4.27 7.52
CA ASN A 259 -7.70 -4.60 6.84
C ASN A 259 -7.88 -4.33 5.35
N ILE A 260 -7.08 -3.41 4.80
CA ILE A 260 -7.24 -2.88 3.45
C ILE A 260 -5.98 -3.21 2.64
N PRO A 261 -6.03 -4.25 1.80
CA PRO A 261 -4.98 -4.49 0.81
C PRO A 261 -4.85 -3.27 -0.10
N SER A 262 -3.64 -2.77 -0.29
CA SER A 262 -3.37 -1.66 -1.20
C SER A 262 -2.70 -2.22 -2.45
N PRO A 263 -3.42 -2.30 -3.59
CA PRO A 263 -2.92 -2.98 -4.76
C PRO A 263 -1.88 -2.17 -5.56
N ILE A 264 -1.08 -2.91 -6.35
CA ILE A 264 -0.35 -2.45 -7.52
C ILE A 264 -0.93 -3.09 -8.78
N ALA A 265 -1.04 -2.32 -9.85
CA ALA A 265 -1.43 -2.83 -11.18
C ALA A 265 -0.69 -2.08 -12.27
N ILE A 266 -0.58 -2.70 -13.44
CA ILE A 266 0.02 -2.13 -14.64
C ILE A 266 -1.12 -1.76 -15.58
N PHE A 267 -1.12 -0.54 -16.14
CA PHE A 267 -2.04 -0.20 -17.23
C PHE A 267 -1.60 -0.86 -18.53
N ASN A 268 -2.56 -1.41 -19.28
CA ASN A 268 -2.28 -2.04 -20.58
C ASN A 268 -1.80 -1.05 -21.66
N THR A 269 -1.91 0.25 -21.40
CA THR A 269 -1.42 1.33 -22.25
C THR A 269 0.04 1.73 -21.99
N THR A 270 0.71 1.08 -21.03
CA THR A 270 2.10 1.39 -20.68
C THR A 270 3.03 1.32 -21.90
N LYS A 271 3.98 2.25 -21.95
CA LYS A 271 5.05 2.27 -22.98
C LYS A 271 6.31 1.54 -22.51
N ASN A 272 6.37 1.18 -21.21
CA ASN A 272 7.49 0.45 -20.62
C ASN A 272 6.99 -0.78 -19.84
N PRO A 273 6.45 -1.79 -20.54
CA PRO A 273 5.87 -2.97 -19.88
C PRO A 273 6.91 -3.77 -19.08
N ASP A 274 8.15 -3.83 -19.54
CA ASP A 274 9.20 -4.56 -18.81
C ASP A 274 9.61 -3.83 -17.53
N GLY A 275 9.73 -2.51 -17.56
CA GLY A 275 9.95 -1.69 -16.36
C GLY A 275 8.79 -1.78 -15.38
N ALA A 276 7.55 -1.78 -15.87
CA ALA A 276 6.36 -1.91 -15.03
C ALA A 276 6.27 -3.30 -14.36
N LYS A 277 6.56 -4.38 -15.08
CA LYS A 277 6.63 -5.75 -14.54
C LYS A 277 7.73 -5.89 -13.49
N ALA A 278 8.93 -5.37 -13.79
CA ALA A 278 10.04 -5.37 -12.84
C ALA A 278 9.69 -4.60 -11.55
N MET A 279 8.98 -3.48 -11.68
CA MET A 279 8.45 -2.71 -10.54
C MET A 279 7.51 -3.56 -9.69
N VAL A 280 6.55 -4.28 -10.29
CA VAL A 280 5.65 -5.20 -9.58
C VAL A 280 6.45 -6.29 -8.87
N ASP A 281 7.39 -6.94 -9.55
CA ASP A 281 8.23 -7.99 -8.97
C ASP A 281 9.04 -7.49 -7.78
N TRP A 282 9.62 -6.29 -7.89
CA TRP A 282 10.38 -5.70 -6.79
C TRP A 282 9.50 -5.40 -5.58
N TRP A 283 8.33 -4.78 -5.78
CA TRP A 283 7.41 -4.51 -4.67
C TRP A 283 6.96 -5.78 -3.95
N LEU A 284 6.82 -6.90 -4.68
CA LEU A 284 6.41 -8.20 -4.10
C LEU A 284 7.60 -9.01 -3.57
N SER A 285 8.84 -8.64 -3.89
CA SER A 285 10.05 -9.32 -3.41
C SER A 285 10.23 -9.11 -1.90
N LYS A 286 11.05 -9.95 -1.27
CA LYS A 286 11.39 -9.81 0.14
C LYS A 286 12.03 -8.44 0.44
N GLU A 287 12.95 -7.98 -0.40
CA GLU A 287 13.59 -6.66 -0.26
C GLU A 287 12.57 -5.52 -0.33
N GLY A 288 11.67 -5.55 -1.31
CA GLY A 288 10.60 -4.55 -1.46
C GLY A 288 9.66 -4.57 -0.25
N GLN A 289 9.33 -5.74 0.27
CA GLN A 289 8.44 -5.87 1.42
C GLN A 289 9.12 -5.48 2.75
N GLU A 290 10.42 -5.70 2.90
CA GLU A 290 11.19 -5.15 4.02
C GLU A 290 11.24 -3.60 3.97
N ALA A 291 11.29 -3.01 2.77
CA ALA A 291 11.17 -1.57 2.59
C ALA A 291 9.75 -1.07 2.96
N VAL A 292 8.69 -1.81 2.60
CA VAL A 292 7.31 -1.51 3.02
C VAL A 292 7.19 -1.44 4.55
N VAL A 293 7.76 -2.41 5.25
CA VAL A 293 7.75 -2.45 6.73
C VAL A 293 8.54 -1.30 7.36
N LYS A 294 9.66 -0.89 6.75
CA LYS A 294 10.38 0.33 7.17
C LYS A 294 9.55 1.61 6.96
N GLY A 295 8.58 1.57 6.05
CA GLY A 295 7.56 2.60 5.85
C GLY A 295 6.37 2.50 6.82
N TRP A 296 6.45 1.66 7.86
CA TRP A 296 5.43 1.44 8.89
C TRP A 296 4.16 0.73 8.39
N MET A 297 4.21 0.11 7.23
CA MET A 297 3.10 -0.61 6.60
C MET A 297 3.30 -2.12 6.71
N HIS A 298 2.21 -2.88 6.72
CA HIS A 298 2.28 -4.33 6.78
C HIS A 298 2.65 -4.96 5.45
N SER A 299 3.51 -5.97 5.53
CA SER A 299 3.91 -6.80 4.38
C SER A 299 2.76 -7.70 3.91
N VAL A 300 2.79 -8.01 2.62
CA VAL A 300 1.93 -9.03 1.99
C VAL A 300 2.59 -10.41 1.95
N ARG A 301 3.79 -10.56 2.54
CA ARG A 301 4.55 -11.81 2.62
C ARG A 301 4.56 -12.34 4.05
N GLY A 302 4.50 -13.65 4.20
CA GLY A 302 4.56 -14.31 5.51
C GLY A 302 5.98 -14.44 6.08
N ASP A 303 7.02 -14.22 5.26
CA ASP A 303 8.44 -14.33 5.65
C ASP A 303 9.08 -12.95 5.98
N VAL A 304 8.29 -11.90 6.05
CA VAL A 304 8.71 -10.54 6.45
C VAL A 304 7.99 -10.15 7.73
N LYS A 305 8.74 -9.66 8.71
CA LYS A 305 8.20 -9.24 10.01
C LYS A 305 7.32 -7.99 9.87
N GLU A 306 6.38 -7.87 10.78
CA GLU A 306 5.51 -6.69 10.89
C GLU A 306 6.26 -5.42 11.37
N PRO A 307 5.67 -4.24 11.20
CA PRO A 307 6.21 -2.98 11.71
C PRO A 307 6.39 -3.00 13.24
N ILE A 308 7.43 -2.35 13.72
CA ILE A 308 7.70 -2.25 15.16
C ILE A 308 6.53 -1.59 15.89
N GLY A 309 6.03 -2.26 16.93
CA GLY A 309 4.90 -1.80 17.74
C GLY A 309 3.54 -2.22 17.22
N SER A 310 3.49 -2.92 16.07
CA SER A 310 2.28 -3.56 15.59
C SER A 310 2.11 -4.96 16.18
N VAL A 311 0.91 -5.52 16.03
CA VAL A 311 0.65 -6.95 16.26
C VAL A 311 0.94 -7.74 14.99
N GLU A 312 1.10 -9.06 15.13
CA GLU A 312 1.36 -9.96 14.01
C GLU A 312 0.32 -9.79 12.89
N THR A 313 0.79 -9.64 11.66
CA THR A 313 -0.08 -9.48 10.47
C THR A 313 -1.13 -10.60 10.37
N LYS A 314 -0.75 -11.84 10.70
CA LYS A 314 -1.67 -12.98 10.72
C LYS A 314 -2.87 -12.76 11.65
N LYS A 315 -2.64 -12.25 12.86
CA LYS A 315 -3.72 -11.96 13.83
C LYS A 315 -4.66 -10.88 13.33
N LEU A 316 -4.12 -9.84 12.66
CA LEU A 316 -4.93 -8.80 12.05
C LEU A 316 -5.81 -9.33 10.93
N VAL A 317 -5.27 -10.21 10.09
CA VAL A 317 -6.03 -10.83 8.99
C VAL A 317 -7.11 -11.79 9.50
N GLU A 318 -6.82 -12.60 10.50
CA GLU A 318 -7.79 -13.53 11.10
C GLU A 318 -8.94 -12.80 11.82
N GLY A 319 -8.62 -11.70 12.53
CA GLY A 319 -9.58 -10.88 13.29
C GLY A 319 -10.24 -9.75 12.50
N ARG A 320 -10.03 -9.67 11.19
CA ARG A 320 -10.53 -8.55 10.38
C ARG A 320 -12.05 -8.57 10.16
N ILE A 321 -12.60 -7.39 9.99
CA ILE A 321 -13.93 -7.25 9.37
C ILE A 321 -13.81 -7.67 7.90
N LYS A 322 -14.66 -8.61 7.47
CA LYS A 322 -14.71 -9.02 6.05
C LYS A 322 -15.26 -7.88 5.21
N VAL A 323 -14.60 -7.59 4.10
CA VAL A 323 -15.00 -6.56 3.14
C VAL A 323 -15.40 -7.23 1.83
N ASP A 324 -16.58 -6.94 1.34
CA ASP A 324 -17.03 -7.33 0.02
C ASP A 324 -16.57 -6.27 -1.00
N TRP A 325 -15.45 -6.55 -1.66
CA TRP A 325 -14.83 -5.63 -2.62
C TRP A 325 -15.71 -5.36 -3.84
N GLN A 326 -16.48 -6.38 -4.31
CA GLN A 326 -17.38 -6.20 -5.45
C GLN A 326 -18.55 -5.31 -5.05
N LYS A 327 -19.15 -5.53 -3.87
CA LYS A 327 -20.22 -4.66 -3.34
C LYS A 327 -19.75 -3.22 -3.22
N LEU A 328 -18.52 -2.99 -2.74
CA LEU A 328 -17.93 -1.65 -2.72
C LEU A 328 -17.75 -1.07 -4.12
N ALA A 329 -17.25 -1.88 -5.07
CA ALA A 329 -17.10 -1.43 -6.44
C ALA A 329 -18.44 -1.00 -7.05
N ASP A 330 -19.48 -1.82 -6.91
CA ASP A 330 -20.78 -1.57 -7.53
C ASP A 330 -21.52 -0.39 -6.91
N ASN A 331 -21.38 -0.19 -5.58
CA ASN A 331 -22.13 0.80 -4.83
C ASN A 331 -21.33 2.04 -4.42
N ASN A 332 -20.15 2.30 -5.04
CA ASN A 332 -19.24 3.39 -4.64
C ASN A 332 -19.94 4.76 -4.52
N ALA A 333 -20.69 5.16 -5.54
CA ALA A 333 -21.40 6.44 -5.54
C ALA A 333 -22.51 6.48 -4.47
N GLN A 334 -23.25 5.39 -4.29
CA GLN A 334 -24.32 5.30 -3.32
C GLN A 334 -23.79 5.35 -1.89
N ILE A 335 -22.72 4.61 -1.57
CA ILE A 335 -22.09 4.61 -0.24
C ILE A 335 -21.61 6.01 0.12
N LYS A 336 -20.95 6.69 -0.80
CA LYS A 336 -20.47 8.07 -0.61
C LYS A 336 -21.62 9.04 -0.39
N GLU A 337 -22.67 8.94 -1.19
CA GLU A 337 -23.84 9.81 -1.08
C GLU A 337 -24.60 9.58 0.22
N GLU A 338 -24.80 8.33 0.65
CA GLU A 338 -25.42 8.01 1.95
C GLU A 338 -24.60 8.58 3.11
N PHE A 339 -23.29 8.39 3.08
CA PHE A 339 -22.40 8.98 4.11
C PHE A 339 -22.50 10.50 4.11
N ARG A 340 -22.46 11.15 2.94
CA ARG A 340 -22.55 12.61 2.82
C ARG A 340 -23.84 13.12 3.47
N LYS A 341 -24.97 12.55 3.10
CA LYS A 341 -26.31 12.95 3.63
C LYS A 341 -26.41 12.77 5.14
N ARG A 342 -25.94 11.62 5.65
CA ARG A 342 -26.10 11.26 7.07
C ARG A 342 -25.11 11.95 7.99
N VAL A 343 -23.88 12.17 7.54
CA VAL A 343 -22.80 12.63 8.41
C VAL A 343 -22.33 14.04 8.10
N MET A 344 -22.24 14.42 6.82
CA MET A 344 -21.61 15.68 6.43
C MET A 344 -22.61 16.83 6.22
N ASP A 345 -23.78 16.53 5.67
CA ASP A 345 -24.81 17.56 5.46
C ASP A 345 -25.34 18.10 6.79
N LYS A 346 -25.70 19.39 6.79
CA LYS A 346 -26.21 20.10 7.97
C LYS A 346 -27.63 19.67 8.31
#